data_0df0faa050f3670834cde79d27593257
#
_entry.id   0df0faa050f3670834cde79d27593257
#
_cell.length_a   1.000
_cell.length_b   1.000
_cell.length_c   1.000
_cell.angle_alpha   90.00
_cell.angle_beta   90.00
_cell.angle_gamma   90.00
#
_symmetry.space_group_name_H-M   'P 1'
#
loop_
_entity.id
_entity.type
_entity.pdbx_description
1 polymer ?
#
loop_
_entity_poly.entity_id
_entity_poly.type
_entity_poly.pdbx_seq_one_letter_code
_entity_poly.pdbx_strand_id
1 'polypeptide(L)'
;ISAFTVYFKELSNLELQFSITNDLEIEFLEGGLRRNLAYLSEGLQDLCRFAMKLAVFDAMFPEGEAVLFLDDPFSHFDDEKGERGRELLKKLAEHRQILYFTCAKSRMI
;
A
#
# COMPACT_ATOMS: atom_id res chain seq x y z
N ILE A 1 6.08 1.01 10.74
CA ILE A 1 6.53 1.81 9.58
C ILE A 1 7.34 0.99 8.58
N SER A 2 8.03 -0.05 9.04
CA SER A 2 8.83 -0.87 8.12
C SER A 2 7.97 -1.62 7.11
N ALA A 3 6.83 -2.20 7.54
CA ALA A 3 5.91 -2.87 6.63
C ALA A 3 5.34 -1.89 5.60
N PHE A 4 4.98 -0.70 6.04
CA PHE A 4 4.50 0.36 5.15
C PHE A 4 5.54 0.69 4.08
N THR A 5 6.80 0.85 4.46
CA THR A 5 7.88 1.18 3.54
C THR A 5 8.09 0.09 2.50
N VAL A 6 8.05 -1.17 2.93
CA VAL A 6 8.18 -2.32 2.02
C VAL A 6 7.03 -2.34 1.01
N TYR A 7 5.79 -2.17 1.48
CA TYR A 7 4.64 -2.19 0.59
C TYR A 7 4.66 -1.01 -0.37
N PHE A 8 5.03 0.17 0.10
CA PHE A 8 5.15 1.33 -0.77
C PHE A 8 6.15 1.08 -1.90
N LYS A 9 7.31 0.52 -1.57
CA LYS A 9 8.34 0.21 -2.58
C LYS A 9 7.83 -0.81 -3.59
N GLU A 10 7.16 -1.86 -3.13
CA GLU A 10 6.63 -2.89 -4.03
C GLU A 10 5.59 -2.33 -4.98
N LEU A 11 4.74 -1.42 -4.50
CA LEU A 11 3.67 -0.84 -5.30
C LEU A 11 4.16 0.24 -6.26
N SER A 12 5.10 1.08 -5.81
CA SER A 12 5.55 2.25 -6.56
C SER A 12 6.85 2.06 -7.32
N ASN A 13 7.67 1.11 -6.91
CA ASN A 13 9.05 0.94 -7.35
C ASN A 13 9.93 2.15 -7.01
N LEU A 14 9.55 2.92 -5.99
CA LEU A 14 10.31 4.07 -5.50
C LEU A 14 10.81 3.78 -4.10
N GLU A 15 12.01 4.28 -3.80
CA GLU A 15 12.57 4.20 -2.46
C GLU A 15 12.49 5.58 -1.81
N LEU A 16 11.61 5.71 -0.83
CA LEU A 16 11.50 6.90 -0.01
C LEU A 16 11.74 6.52 1.45
N GLN A 17 12.34 7.43 2.19
CA GLN A 17 12.53 7.26 3.62
C GLN A 17 11.35 7.90 4.35
N PHE A 18 10.59 7.08 5.06
CA PHE A 18 9.43 7.55 5.81
C PHE A 18 9.74 7.60 7.29
N SER A 19 9.09 8.52 7.98
CA SER A 19 9.15 8.62 9.44
C SER A 19 7.78 8.99 9.98
N ILE A 20 7.57 8.74 11.27
CA ILE A 20 6.33 9.11 11.96
C ILE A 20 6.66 10.21 12.95
N THR A 21 5.87 11.30 12.92
CA THR A 21 6.02 12.40 13.86
C THR A 21 5.41 12.05 15.22
N ASN A 22 5.64 12.92 16.22
CA ASN A 22 5.02 12.76 17.53
C ASN A 22 3.49 12.84 17.48
N ASP A 23 2.94 13.48 16.45
CA ASP A 23 1.50 13.58 16.23
C ASP A 23 0.97 12.40 15.39
N LEU A 24 1.78 11.37 15.20
CA LEU A 24 1.44 10.17 14.44
C LEU A 24 1.15 10.46 12.96
N GLU A 25 1.76 11.48 12.41
CA GLU A 25 1.70 11.78 10.98
C GLU A 25 2.91 11.19 10.28
N ILE A 26 2.69 10.71 9.04
CA ILE A 26 3.77 10.16 8.23
C ILE A 26 4.37 11.28 7.39
N GLU A 27 5.71 11.33 7.41
CA GLU A 27 6.49 12.25 6.59
C GLU A 27 7.50 11.47 5.77
N PHE A 28 7.96 12.05 4.68
CA PHE A 28 9.04 11.48 3.88
C PHE A 28 10.17 12.49 3.70
N LEU A 29 11.37 11.96 3.45
CA LEU A 29 12.56 12.77 3.26
C LEU A 29 12.80 12.99 1.77
N GLU A 30 12.93 14.26 1.35
CA GLU A 30 13.23 14.63 -0.02
C GLU A 30 14.27 15.75 -0.01
N GLY A 31 15.42 15.47 -0.58
CA GLY A 31 16.50 16.47 -0.68
C GLY A 31 16.94 17.04 0.66
N GLY A 32 16.90 16.23 1.72
CA GLY A 32 17.27 16.65 3.06
C GLY A 32 16.14 17.34 3.83
N LEU A 33 14.97 17.52 3.22
CA LEU A 33 13.81 18.13 3.86
C LEU A 33 12.75 17.10 4.15
N ARG A 34 12.13 17.19 5.33
CA ARG A 34 10.99 16.36 5.68
C ARG A 34 9.72 16.99 5.13
N ARG A 35 8.93 16.20 4.43
CA ARG A 35 7.69 16.66 3.82
C ARG A 35 6.51 15.79 4.22
N ASN A 36 5.36 16.42 4.36
CA ASN A 36 4.09 15.75 4.57
C ASN A 36 3.70 14.99 3.30
N LEU A 37 2.92 13.89 3.43
CA LEU A 37 2.48 13.10 2.29
C LEU A 37 1.67 13.91 1.27
N ALA A 38 1.06 15.01 1.67
CA ALA A 38 0.33 15.89 0.76
C ALA A 38 1.19 16.48 -0.36
N TYR A 39 2.51 16.46 -0.22
CA TYR A 39 3.42 16.88 -1.29
C TYR A 39 3.58 15.85 -2.39
N LEU A 40 3.11 14.63 -2.19
CA LEU A 40 3.12 13.60 -3.23
C LEU A 40 1.96 13.82 -4.20
N SER A 41 2.09 13.26 -5.42
CA SER A 41 0.98 13.26 -6.36
C SER A 41 -0.21 12.51 -5.79
N GLU A 42 -1.41 12.77 -6.32
CA GLU A 42 -2.61 12.06 -5.86
C GLU A 42 -2.48 10.54 -6.02
N GLY A 43 -1.89 10.10 -7.13
CA GLY A 43 -1.68 8.68 -7.35
C GLY A 43 -0.76 8.06 -6.30
N LEU A 44 0.31 8.75 -5.92
CA LEU A 44 1.20 8.27 -4.87
C LEU A 44 0.56 8.35 -3.49
N GLN A 45 -0.29 9.35 -3.25
CA GLN A 45 -1.04 9.43 -2.00
C GLN A 45 -2.00 8.24 -1.86
N ASP A 46 -2.72 7.89 -2.93
CA ASP A 46 -3.62 6.73 -2.93
C ASP A 46 -2.85 5.44 -2.67
N LEU A 47 -1.67 5.34 -3.24
CA LEU A 47 -0.79 4.21 -3.04
C LEU A 47 -0.32 4.12 -1.58
N CYS A 48 0.00 5.27 -0.98
CA CYS A 48 0.34 5.33 0.45
C CYS A 48 -0.82 4.87 1.33
N ARG A 49 -2.05 5.26 1.00
CA ARG A 49 -3.23 4.83 1.77
C ARG A 49 -3.40 3.32 1.70
N PHE A 50 -3.22 2.75 0.53
CA PHE A 50 -3.32 1.30 0.36
C PHE A 50 -2.20 0.58 1.12
N ALA A 51 -0.96 1.05 1.01
CA ALA A 51 0.17 0.48 1.75
C ALA A 51 -0.05 0.55 3.26
N MET A 52 -0.60 1.66 3.76
CA MET A 52 -0.92 1.83 5.17
C MET A 52 -2.00 0.84 5.62
N LYS A 53 -3.02 0.65 4.79
CA LYS A 53 -4.08 -0.32 5.09
C LYS A 53 -3.51 -1.72 5.25
N LEU A 54 -2.62 -2.13 4.35
CA LEU A 54 -1.98 -3.44 4.44
C LEU A 54 -1.09 -3.55 5.67
N ALA A 55 -0.33 -2.50 5.98
CA ALA A 55 0.57 -2.50 7.13
C ALA A 55 -0.19 -2.58 8.45
N VAL A 56 -1.29 -1.85 8.57
CA VAL A 56 -2.14 -1.89 9.76
C VAL A 56 -2.79 -3.25 9.91
N PHE A 57 -3.28 -3.81 8.80
CA PHE A 57 -3.88 -5.14 8.83
C PHE A 57 -2.87 -6.19 9.30
N ASP A 58 -1.63 -6.13 8.81
CA ASP A 58 -0.58 -7.06 9.24
C ASP A 58 -0.27 -6.91 10.74
N ALA A 59 -0.25 -5.67 11.23
CA ALA A 59 0.02 -5.42 12.64
C ALA A 59 -1.10 -5.94 13.54
N MET A 60 -2.35 -5.85 13.08
CA MET A 60 -3.51 -6.33 13.84
C MET A 60 -3.66 -7.85 13.79
N PHE A 61 -3.26 -8.47 12.69
CA PHE A 61 -3.46 -9.90 12.46
C PHE A 61 -2.18 -10.56 11.95
N PRO A 62 -1.12 -10.59 12.78
CA PRO A 62 0.20 -11.07 12.33
C PRO A 62 0.24 -12.54 11.95
N GLU A 63 -0.70 -13.35 12.45
CA GLU A 63 -0.74 -14.79 12.17
C GLU A 63 -1.63 -15.13 10.97
N GLY A 64 -2.15 -14.13 10.28
CA GLY A 64 -3.05 -14.35 9.15
C GLY A 64 -4.42 -14.90 9.52
N GLU A 65 -4.85 -14.68 10.77
CA GLU A 65 -6.10 -15.25 11.32
C GLU A 65 -7.36 -14.55 10.84
N ALA A 66 -7.23 -13.44 10.12
CA ALA A 66 -8.37 -12.69 9.60
C ALA A 66 -8.36 -12.69 8.07
N VAL A 67 -9.53 -12.46 7.48
CA VAL A 67 -9.70 -12.34 6.03
C VAL A 67 -9.59 -10.86 5.66
N LEU A 68 -8.77 -10.56 4.67
CA LEU A 68 -8.65 -9.19 4.15
C LEU A 68 -9.65 -9.01 3.01
N PHE A 69 -10.55 -8.04 3.17
CA PHE A 69 -11.53 -7.68 2.14
C PHE A 69 -11.06 -6.46 1.38
N LEU A 70 -11.01 -6.57 0.06
CA LEU A 70 -10.61 -5.45 -0.81
C LEU A 70 -11.67 -5.30 -1.91
N ASP A 71 -12.29 -4.12 -1.97
CA ASP A 71 -13.29 -3.81 -2.97
C ASP A 71 -12.68 -2.85 -4.00
N ASP A 72 -12.32 -3.40 -5.14
CA ASP A 72 -11.73 -2.70 -6.28
C ASP A 72 -10.60 -1.74 -5.84
N PRO A 73 -9.60 -2.26 -5.12
CA PRO A 73 -8.60 -1.40 -4.46
C PRO A 73 -7.70 -0.65 -5.44
N PHE A 74 -7.64 -1.07 -6.71
CA PHE A 74 -6.75 -0.49 -7.71
C PHE A 74 -7.48 0.35 -8.74
N SER A 75 -8.73 0.75 -8.47
CA SER A 75 -9.55 1.50 -9.43
C SER A 75 -8.94 2.86 -9.80
N HIS A 76 -8.16 3.46 -8.91
CA HIS A 76 -7.51 4.76 -9.12
C HIS A 76 -6.03 4.65 -9.47
N PHE A 77 -5.52 3.44 -9.63
CA PHE A 77 -4.13 3.21 -9.98
C PHE A 77 -3.98 3.16 -11.50
N ASP A 78 -2.83 3.62 -12.00
CA ASP A 78 -2.49 3.39 -13.41
C ASP A 78 -2.20 1.90 -13.63
N ASP A 79 -2.04 1.50 -14.89
CA ASP A 79 -1.89 0.09 -15.25
C ASP A 79 -0.66 -0.55 -14.59
N GLU A 80 0.46 0.17 -14.57
CA GLU A 80 1.69 -0.34 -13.97
C GLU A 80 1.54 -0.56 -12.46
N LYS A 81 1.03 0.45 -11.76
CA LYS A 81 0.82 0.35 -10.32
C LYS A 81 -0.25 -0.67 -9.96
N GLY A 82 -1.30 -0.75 -10.76
CA GLY A 82 -2.33 -1.77 -10.57
C GLY A 82 -1.77 -3.17 -10.71
N GLU A 83 -0.92 -3.41 -11.69
CA GLU A 83 -0.28 -4.70 -11.87
C GLU A 83 0.63 -5.04 -10.69
N ARG A 84 1.42 -4.08 -10.22
CA ARG A 84 2.25 -4.27 -9.03
C ARG A 84 1.42 -4.59 -7.80
N GLY A 85 0.27 -3.94 -7.66
CA GLY A 85 -0.67 -4.21 -6.57
C GLY A 85 -1.20 -5.63 -6.62
N ARG A 86 -1.61 -6.09 -7.79
CA ARG A 86 -2.10 -7.47 -7.95
C ARG A 86 -1.02 -8.49 -7.64
N GLU A 87 0.21 -8.24 -8.09
CA GLU A 87 1.33 -9.12 -7.77
C GLU A 87 1.63 -9.16 -6.27
N LEU A 88 1.56 -8.01 -5.60
CA LEU A 88 1.73 -7.95 -4.16
C LEU A 88 0.65 -8.77 -3.44
N LEU A 89 -0.62 -8.65 -3.86
CA LEU A 89 -1.70 -9.42 -3.26
C LEU A 89 -1.52 -10.92 -3.46
N LYS A 90 -1.00 -11.34 -4.60
CA LYS A 90 -0.70 -12.75 -4.83
C LYS A 90 0.33 -13.27 -3.83
N LYS A 91 1.37 -12.49 -3.54
CA LYS A 91 2.36 -12.86 -2.53
C LYS A 91 1.75 -12.95 -1.14
N LEU A 92 0.93 -11.96 -0.77
CA LEU A 92 0.27 -11.95 0.53
C LEU A 92 -0.69 -13.11 0.70
N ALA A 93 -1.35 -13.52 -0.38
CA ALA A 93 -2.30 -14.62 -0.36
C ALA A 93 -1.65 -15.98 -0.06
N GLU A 94 -0.33 -16.08 -0.15
CA GLU A 94 0.39 -17.30 0.25
C GLU A 94 0.28 -17.57 1.75
N HIS A 95 0.05 -16.53 2.56
CA HIS A 95 0.06 -16.59 4.01
C HIS A 95 -1.23 -16.15 4.67
N ARG A 96 -2.20 -15.64 3.89
CA ARG A 96 -3.47 -15.18 4.43
C ARG A 96 -4.55 -15.24 3.37
N GLN A 97 -5.80 -15.24 3.82
CA GLN A 97 -6.94 -15.24 2.92
C GLN A 97 -7.31 -13.82 2.52
N ILE A 98 -7.46 -13.60 1.21
CA ILE A 98 -7.84 -12.30 0.67
C ILE A 98 -9.07 -12.48 -0.20
N LEU A 99 -10.11 -11.68 0.02
CA LEU A 99 -11.26 -11.58 -0.86
C LEU A 99 -11.14 -10.29 -1.65
N TYR A 100 -10.98 -10.44 -2.96
CA TYR A 100 -10.73 -9.33 -3.88
C TYR A 100 -11.91 -9.20 -4.83
N PHE A 101 -12.52 -8.03 -4.83
CA PHE A 101 -13.66 -7.73 -5.69
C PHE A 101 -13.28 -6.63 -6.67
N THR A 102 -13.65 -6.81 -7.94
CA THR A 102 -13.46 -5.79 -8.96
C THR A 102 -14.58 -5.90 -10.00
N CYS A 103 -14.98 -4.77 -10.55
CA CYS A 103 -15.95 -4.72 -11.64
C CYS A 103 -15.29 -4.65 -13.02
N ALA A 104 -13.96 -4.56 -13.09
CA ALA A 104 -13.22 -4.48 -14.34
C ALA A 104 -12.39 -5.74 -14.56
N LYS A 105 -12.55 -6.36 -15.75
CA LYS A 105 -11.79 -7.57 -16.09
C LYS A 105 -10.27 -7.34 -16.08
N SER A 106 -9.84 -6.15 -16.48
CA SER A 106 -8.41 -5.81 -16.51
C SER A 106 -7.75 -5.81 -15.13
N ARG A 107 -8.54 -5.71 -14.06
CA ARG A 107 -8.05 -5.72 -12.69
C ARG A 107 -8.24 -7.06 -11.98
N MET A 108 -8.78 -8.05 -12.66
CA MET A 108 -8.92 -9.40 -12.09
C MET A 108 -7.55 -10.07 -11.92
N ILE A 109 -7.46 -10.86 -10.89
CA ILE A 109 -6.24 -11.61 -10.58
C ILE A 109 -6.41 -13.08 -10.97
#